data_f3f8f594e462b48009613d7dcb1df176
#
_entry.id   f3f8f594e462b48009613d7dcb1df176
#
_cell.length_a   1.000
_cell.length_b   1.000
_cell.length_c   1.000
_cell.angle_alpha   90.00
_cell.angle_beta   90.00
_cell.angle_gamma   90.00
#
_symmetry.space_group_name_H-M   'P 1'
#
loop_
_entity.id
_entity.type
_entity.pdbx_description
1 polymer ?
#
loop_
_entity_poly.entity_id
_entity_poly.type
_entity_poly.pdbx_seq_one_letter_code
_entity_poly.pdbx_strand_id
1 'polypeptide(L)'
;MRIGIIVAMDKEFAQLKTLLTESQTERKNQKDFVIGKIGANEVVMQQCGIGKVNSTIGAVEMIDNYHPDLVISSGVAGGADINLNVTEVVVATNCVYHDAYCGDECEYGQILGMPATFKTPQEYVEKALAINNLPDSKHPKIHAGQIVSGEWFVDSKEKMRSILEHFPHAMAVDMESCSIAQTCHIYKTPFISFRIISDVPLKDTKAQQYFDFWAKMAEGSFNVTKAFLESL
;
A
#
# COMPACT_ATOMS: atom_id res chain seq x y z
N MET A 1 -7.00 -17.76 -7.03
CA MET A 1 -7.18 -17.20 -5.67
C MET A 1 -8.22 -16.10 -5.70
N ARG A 2 -8.84 -15.78 -4.56
CA ARG A 2 -9.63 -14.54 -4.41
C ARG A 2 -8.76 -13.48 -3.74
N ILE A 3 -8.57 -12.35 -4.39
CA ILE A 3 -7.69 -11.27 -3.95
C ILE A 3 -8.52 -10.02 -3.64
N GLY A 4 -8.40 -9.49 -2.42
CA GLY A 4 -8.98 -8.20 -2.07
C GLY A 4 -7.98 -7.08 -2.33
N ILE A 5 -8.34 -6.06 -3.12
CA ILE A 5 -7.52 -4.87 -3.32
C ILE A 5 -8.19 -3.66 -2.70
N ILE A 6 -7.48 -2.97 -1.81
CA ILE A 6 -7.95 -1.77 -1.13
C ILE A 6 -7.08 -0.59 -1.55
N VAL A 7 -7.74 0.48 -1.99
CA VAL A 7 -7.12 1.76 -2.34
C VAL A 7 -7.78 2.90 -1.60
N ALA A 8 -7.06 4.00 -1.40
CA ALA A 8 -7.59 5.13 -0.63
C ALA A 8 -8.34 6.15 -1.50
N MET A 9 -7.88 6.41 -2.72
CA MET A 9 -8.31 7.55 -3.53
C MET A 9 -8.96 7.16 -4.85
N ASP A 10 -9.89 8.01 -5.34
CA ASP A 10 -10.58 7.85 -6.62
C ASP A 10 -9.62 7.64 -7.80
N LYS A 11 -8.52 8.40 -7.83
CA LYS A 11 -7.52 8.33 -8.91
C LYS A 11 -6.81 6.98 -8.97
N GLU A 12 -6.46 6.41 -7.80
CA GLU A 12 -5.86 5.09 -7.69
C GLU A 12 -6.86 4.01 -8.12
N PHE A 13 -8.09 4.11 -7.63
CA PHE A 13 -9.16 3.18 -7.95
C PHE A 13 -9.47 3.15 -9.45
N ALA A 14 -9.57 4.32 -10.08
CA ALA A 14 -9.83 4.43 -11.51
C ALA A 14 -8.76 3.74 -12.35
N GLN A 15 -7.48 3.88 -11.99
CA GLN A 15 -6.36 3.25 -12.69
C GLN A 15 -6.38 1.72 -12.53
N LEU A 16 -6.48 1.23 -11.30
CA LEU A 16 -6.50 -0.20 -11.03
C LEU A 16 -7.71 -0.91 -11.66
N LYS A 17 -8.86 -0.24 -11.67
CA LYS A 17 -10.08 -0.78 -12.30
C LYS A 17 -9.88 -1.09 -13.79
N THR A 18 -9.03 -0.34 -14.50
CA THR A 18 -8.75 -0.62 -15.93
C THR A 18 -8.03 -1.94 -16.15
N LEU A 19 -7.42 -2.52 -15.13
CA LEU A 19 -6.71 -3.80 -15.21
C LEU A 19 -7.64 -5.01 -15.12
N LEU A 20 -8.89 -4.81 -14.65
CA LEU A 20 -9.86 -5.88 -14.50
C LEU A 20 -10.51 -6.25 -15.82
N THR A 21 -10.66 -7.54 -16.04
CA THR A 21 -11.53 -8.10 -17.08
C THR A 21 -12.82 -8.64 -16.45
N GLU A 22 -13.89 -8.74 -17.23
CA GLU A 22 -15.20 -9.29 -16.79
C GLU A 22 -15.72 -8.64 -15.50
N SER A 23 -15.56 -7.32 -15.36
CA SER A 23 -15.87 -6.65 -14.11
C SER A 23 -17.35 -6.30 -13.95
N GLN A 24 -17.85 -6.45 -12.72
CA GLN A 24 -19.15 -6.00 -12.28
C GLN A 24 -19.02 -5.22 -10.97
N THR A 25 -20.00 -4.35 -10.70
CA THR A 25 -20.03 -3.58 -9.45
C THR A 25 -21.15 -4.10 -8.56
N GLU A 26 -20.84 -4.37 -7.31
CA GLU A 26 -21.77 -4.72 -6.25
C GLU A 26 -21.74 -3.63 -5.17
N ARG A 27 -22.92 -3.23 -4.67
CA ARG A 27 -23.01 -2.25 -3.58
C ARG A 27 -23.37 -2.92 -2.27
N LYS A 28 -22.48 -2.78 -1.26
CA LYS A 28 -22.70 -3.25 0.11
C LYS A 28 -22.36 -2.13 1.10
N ASN A 29 -23.16 -1.96 2.14
CA ASN A 29 -22.90 -0.98 3.20
C ASN A 29 -22.56 0.43 2.69
N GLN A 30 -23.26 0.87 1.63
CA GLN A 30 -23.05 2.17 0.96
C GLN A 30 -21.71 2.32 0.22
N LYS A 31 -20.91 1.27 0.10
CA LYS A 31 -19.66 1.22 -0.66
C LYS A 31 -19.80 0.35 -1.91
N ASP A 32 -19.07 0.73 -2.95
CA ASP A 32 -19.03 -0.01 -4.20
C ASP A 32 -17.81 -0.95 -4.19
N PHE A 33 -18.09 -2.23 -4.46
CA PHE A 33 -17.07 -3.25 -4.69
C PHE A 33 -17.07 -3.61 -6.16
N VAL A 34 -15.91 -3.56 -6.79
CA VAL A 34 -15.77 -3.98 -8.18
C VAL A 34 -15.14 -5.36 -8.20
N ILE A 35 -15.87 -6.32 -8.73
CA ILE A 35 -15.46 -7.73 -8.82
C ILE A 35 -15.09 -7.99 -10.28
N GLY A 36 -13.95 -8.59 -10.53
CA GLY A 36 -13.47 -8.94 -11.87
C GLY A 36 -12.34 -9.94 -11.83
N LYS A 37 -11.58 -10.04 -12.91
CA LYS A 37 -10.45 -10.98 -13.02
C LYS A 37 -9.16 -10.27 -13.42
N ILE A 38 -8.04 -10.74 -12.89
CA ILE A 38 -6.69 -10.48 -13.41
C ILE A 38 -5.97 -11.82 -13.48
N GLY A 39 -5.59 -12.24 -14.69
CA GLY A 39 -5.06 -13.59 -14.91
C GLY A 39 -6.07 -14.67 -14.48
N ALA A 40 -5.62 -15.62 -13.68
CA ALA A 40 -6.46 -16.69 -13.13
C ALA A 40 -7.16 -16.31 -11.80
N ASN A 41 -6.92 -15.11 -11.29
CA ASN A 41 -7.42 -14.69 -9.98
C ASN A 41 -8.74 -13.91 -10.07
N GLU A 42 -9.66 -14.21 -9.16
CA GLU A 42 -10.81 -13.36 -8.87
C GLU A 42 -10.33 -12.18 -8.01
N VAL A 43 -10.63 -10.97 -8.43
CA VAL A 43 -10.20 -9.75 -7.75
C VAL A 43 -11.42 -8.97 -7.31
N VAL A 44 -11.46 -8.61 -6.04
CA VAL A 44 -12.45 -7.70 -5.45
C VAL A 44 -11.74 -6.42 -5.09
N MET A 45 -12.17 -5.30 -5.65
CA MET A 45 -11.57 -3.99 -5.42
C MET A 45 -12.52 -3.07 -4.67
N GLN A 46 -11.97 -2.31 -3.72
CA GLN A 46 -12.71 -1.32 -2.96
C GLN A 46 -11.88 -0.06 -2.78
N GLN A 47 -12.56 1.09 -2.88
CA GLN A 47 -12.03 2.35 -2.41
C GLN A 47 -12.49 2.58 -0.97
N CYS A 48 -11.54 2.69 -0.03
CA CYS A 48 -11.85 2.86 1.38
C CYS A 48 -11.98 4.33 1.82
N GLY A 49 -11.25 5.25 1.19
CA GLY A 49 -10.99 6.61 1.67
C GLY A 49 -9.65 6.72 2.41
N ILE A 50 -9.21 7.95 2.67
CA ILE A 50 -7.90 8.26 3.27
C ILE A 50 -7.95 8.06 4.80
N GLY A 51 -6.84 7.57 5.35
CA GLY A 51 -6.57 7.49 6.79
C GLY A 51 -6.95 6.18 7.46
N LYS A 52 -6.50 6.01 8.70
CA LYS A 52 -6.55 4.75 9.45
C LYS A 52 -7.98 4.22 9.65
N VAL A 53 -8.92 5.09 10.01
CA VAL A 53 -10.31 4.66 10.27
C VAL A 53 -10.97 4.17 8.99
N ASN A 54 -10.87 4.93 7.90
CA ASN A 54 -11.47 4.56 6.62
C ASN A 54 -10.90 3.25 6.09
N SER A 55 -9.58 3.08 6.15
CA SER A 55 -8.90 1.89 5.65
C SER A 55 -9.16 0.66 6.52
N THR A 56 -9.29 0.83 7.85
CA THR A 56 -9.71 -0.26 8.76
C THR A 56 -11.12 -0.74 8.41
N ILE A 57 -12.10 0.19 8.28
CA ILE A 57 -13.47 -0.15 7.91
C ILE A 57 -13.47 -0.87 6.54
N GLY A 58 -12.70 -0.35 5.57
CA GLY A 58 -12.57 -0.98 4.26
C GLY A 58 -12.01 -2.40 4.33
N ALA A 59 -10.99 -2.63 5.15
CA ALA A 59 -10.40 -3.95 5.32
C ALA A 59 -11.37 -4.94 6.00
N VAL A 60 -12.10 -4.50 7.04
CA VAL A 60 -13.13 -5.32 7.69
C VAL A 60 -14.22 -5.71 6.69
N GLU A 61 -14.78 -4.73 5.94
CA GLU A 61 -15.83 -5.01 4.95
C GLU A 61 -15.33 -5.93 3.83
N MET A 62 -14.08 -5.77 3.38
CA MET A 62 -13.47 -6.64 2.38
C MET A 62 -13.38 -8.09 2.89
N ILE A 63 -12.87 -8.27 4.11
CA ILE A 63 -12.65 -9.60 4.68
C ILE A 63 -13.99 -10.29 5.01
N ASP A 64 -14.90 -9.59 5.68
CA ASP A 64 -16.17 -10.16 6.11
C ASP A 64 -17.12 -10.50 4.94
N ASN A 65 -17.12 -9.69 3.88
CA ASN A 65 -18.02 -9.92 2.76
C ASN A 65 -17.48 -10.87 1.70
N TYR A 66 -16.14 -10.94 1.53
CA TYR A 66 -15.55 -11.64 0.37
C TYR A 66 -14.53 -12.72 0.74
N HIS A 67 -14.08 -12.80 1.99
CA HIS A 67 -13.13 -13.82 2.49
C HIS A 67 -11.93 -14.01 1.54
N PRO A 68 -11.14 -12.96 1.25
CA PRO A 68 -10.03 -13.06 0.32
C PRO A 68 -8.91 -13.94 0.88
N ASP A 69 -8.21 -14.66 -0.01
CA ASP A 69 -7.00 -15.43 0.32
C ASP A 69 -5.80 -14.51 0.61
N LEU A 70 -5.83 -13.28 0.05
CA LEU A 70 -4.81 -12.25 0.21
C LEU A 70 -5.46 -10.87 0.11
N VAL A 71 -5.09 -9.95 1.00
CA VAL A 71 -5.44 -8.52 0.89
C VAL A 71 -4.21 -7.75 0.42
N ILE A 72 -4.41 -6.94 -0.62
CA ILE A 72 -3.42 -6.01 -1.16
C ILE A 72 -3.85 -4.58 -0.86
N SER A 73 -3.02 -3.81 -0.16
CA SER A 73 -3.12 -2.36 -0.14
C SER A 73 -2.31 -1.81 -1.31
N SER A 74 -2.93 -1.07 -2.21
CA SER A 74 -2.25 -0.49 -3.36
C SER A 74 -2.51 1.01 -3.43
N GLY A 75 -1.48 1.80 -3.72
CA GLY A 75 -1.62 3.24 -3.78
C GLY A 75 -0.29 3.97 -3.88
N VAL A 76 -0.32 5.27 -3.65
CA VAL A 76 0.88 6.12 -3.64
C VAL A 76 1.40 6.36 -2.22
N ALA A 77 2.67 6.77 -2.12
CA ALA A 77 3.31 7.12 -0.85
C ALA A 77 4.45 8.13 -1.06
N GLY A 78 4.79 8.85 -0.01
CA GLY A 78 6.04 9.61 0.04
C GLY A 78 7.25 8.68 0.27
N GLY A 79 8.31 8.88 -0.50
CA GLY A 79 9.56 8.14 -0.32
C GLY A 79 10.30 8.61 0.94
N ALA A 80 10.60 7.69 1.86
CA ALA A 80 11.34 7.98 3.09
C ALA A 80 12.86 7.82 2.90
N ASP A 81 13.32 7.02 1.95
CA ASP A 81 14.71 6.95 1.54
C ASP A 81 14.99 7.99 0.44
N ILE A 82 16.01 8.83 0.64
CA ILE A 82 16.40 9.88 -0.32
C ILE A 82 16.87 9.33 -1.67
N ASN A 83 17.28 8.07 -1.73
CA ASN A 83 17.75 7.42 -2.97
C ASN A 83 16.58 6.93 -3.86
N LEU A 84 15.36 6.91 -3.37
CA LEU A 84 14.20 6.56 -4.17
C LEU A 84 13.89 7.64 -5.21
N ASN A 85 13.36 7.19 -6.33
CA ASN A 85 12.84 8.06 -7.37
C ASN A 85 11.33 7.99 -7.48
N VAL A 86 10.73 9.09 -7.93
CA VAL A 86 9.31 9.13 -8.27
C VAL A 86 9.00 8.04 -9.31
N THR A 87 7.88 7.37 -9.14
CA THR A 87 7.39 6.20 -9.88
C THR A 87 7.99 4.85 -9.49
N GLU A 88 9.12 4.80 -8.76
CA GLU A 88 9.58 3.52 -8.19
C GLU A 88 8.56 2.98 -7.19
N VAL A 89 8.59 1.67 -6.95
CA VAL A 89 7.61 0.99 -6.09
C VAL A 89 8.29 0.44 -4.86
N VAL A 90 7.69 0.65 -3.70
CA VAL A 90 8.07 -0.01 -2.44
C VAL A 90 7.04 -1.09 -2.12
N VAL A 91 7.49 -2.34 -2.00
CA VAL A 91 6.71 -3.43 -1.43
C VAL A 91 7.01 -3.57 0.06
N ALA A 92 5.97 -3.65 0.88
CA ALA A 92 6.13 -3.75 2.33
C ALA A 92 6.75 -5.09 2.73
N THR A 93 7.86 -5.06 3.46
CA THR A 93 8.30 -6.20 4.27
C THR A 93 7.57 -6.26 5.59
N ASN A 94 7.23 -5.10 6.12
CA ASN A 94 6.41 -4.91 7.31
C ASN A 94 5.83 -3.49 7.32
N CYS A 95 4.77 -3.31 8.12
CA CYS A 95 4.16 -2.01 8.38
C CYS A 95 4.21 -1.69 9.87
N VAL A 96 4.35 -0.39 10.21
CA VAL A 96 4.32 0.12 11.58
C VAL A 96 3.70 1.51 11.62
N TYR A 97 3.10 1.91 12.73
CA TYR A 97 2.61 3.28 12.89
C TYR A 97 3.73 4.23 13.25
N HIS A 98 3.82 5.37 12.56
CA HIS A 98 4.77 6.41 12.93
C HIS A 98 4.22 7.43 13.94
N ASP A 99 2.92 7.34 14.25
CA ASP A 99 2.18 8.28 15.10
C ASP A 99 1.51 7.60 16.30
N ALA A 100 1.96 6.39 16.69
CA ALA A 100 1.44 5.67 17.84
C ALA A 100 2.50 5.58 18.94
N TYR A 101 2.06 5.76 20.20
CA TYR A 101 2.89 5.56 21.38
C TYR A 101 2.03 5.05 22.54
N CYS A 102 2.36 3.89 23.06
CA CYS A 102 1.64 3.21 24.14
C CYS A 102 2.46 3.12 25.44
N GLY A 103 3.39 4.05 25.67
CA GLY A 103 4.24 4.07 26.87
C GLY A 103 5.54 3.25 26.68
N ASP A 104 6.38 3.29 27.72
CA ASP A 104 7.74 2.74 27.69
C ASP A 104 7.78 1.20 27.67
N GLU A 105 6.67 0.53 27.89
CA GLU A 105 6.54 -0.93 27.78
C GLU A 105 6.39 -1.43 26.34
N CYS A 106 6.19 -0.50 25.38
CA CYS A 106 6.03 -0.77 23.97
C CYS A 106 7.13 -0.11 23.14
N GLU A 107 7.46 -0.71 21.99
CA GLU A 107 8.26 -0.01 21.00
C GLU A 107 7.49 1.19 20.42
N TYR A 108 8.19 2.25 20.00
CA TYR A 108 7.54 3.37 19.33
C TYR A 108 6.85 2.87 18.05
N GLY A 109 5.59 3.24 17.86
CA GLY A 109 4.75 2.75 16.77
C GLY A 109 3.97 1.48 17.09
N GLN A 110 4.25 0.82 18.18
CA GLN A 110 3.54 -0.38 18.62
C GLN A 110 2.24 -0.02 19.34
N ILE A 111 1.17 -0.74 19.04
CA ILE A 111 -0.08 -0.74 19.83
C ILE A 111 0.03 -1.81 20.91
N LEU A 112 -0.28 -1.47 22.15
CA LEU A 112 -0.24 -2.41 23.29
C LEU A 112 -1.07 -3.67 22.98
N GLY A 113 -0.46 -4.83 23.16
CA GLY A 113 -1.08 -6.13 22.85
C GLY A 113 -1.00 -6.55 21.40
N MET A 114 -0.38 -5.75 20.53
CA MET A 114 -0.12 -6.08 19.14
C MET A 114 1.38 -6.29 18.89
N PRO A 115 1.77 -6.96 17.79
CA PRO A 115 3.18 -7.03 17.37
C PRO A 115 3.78 -5.62 17.19
N ALA A 116 5.08 -5.48 17.37
CA ALA A 116 5.79 -4.22 17.12
C ALA A 116 5.67 -3.78 15.65
N THR A 117 5.64 -4.74 14.73
CA THR A 117 5.40 -4.52 13.29
C THR A 117 4.49 -5.60 12.71
N PHE A 118 3.72 -5.26 11.69
CA PHE A 118 2.88 -6.22 10.94
C PHE A 118 3.63 -6.67 9.70
N LYS A 119 4.05 -7.95 9.69
CA LYS A 119 4.91 -8.51 8.64
C LYS A 119 4.09 -8.99 7.44
N THR A 120 4.61 -8.74 6.24
CA THR A 120 4.17 -9.40 5.01
C THR A 120 4.79 -10.81 4.95
N PRO A 121 4.04 -11.84 4.53
CA PRO A 121 4.63 -13.16 4.27
C PRO A 121 5.76 -13.05 3.24
N GLN A 122 6.91 -13.65 3.56
CA GLN A 122 8.14 -13.53 2.78
C GLN A 122 7.97 -13.96 1.31
N GLU A 123 7.19 -14.99 1.07
CA GLU A 123 6.90 -15.50 -0.28
C GLU A 123 6.29 -14.43 -1.22
N TYR A 124 5.43 -13.54 -0.70
CA TYR A 124 4.85 -12.46 -1.50
C TYR A 124 5.85 -11.36 -1.78
N VAL A 125 6.73 -11.05 -0.83
CA VAL A 125 7.81 -10.08 -1.03
C VAL A 125 8.77 -10.59 -2.12
N GLU A 126 9.16 -11.85 -2.07
CA GLU A 126 10.04 -12.48 -3.06
C GLU A 126 9.41 -12.51 -4.46
N LYS A 127 8.13 -12.87 -4.56
CA LYS A 127 7.38 -12.81 -5.84
C LYS A 127 7.34 -11.38 -6.40
N ALA A 128 7.09 -10.37 -5.57
CA ALA A 128 7.09 -8.99 -6.01
C ALA A 128 8.47 -8.54 -6.52
N LEU A 129 9.54 -8.88 -5.82
CA LEU A 129 10.90 -8.54 -6.22
C LEU A 129 11.35 -9.28 -7.50
N ALA A 130 10.84 -10.50 -7.73
CA ALA A 130 11.14 -11.27 -8.93
C ALA A 130 10.69 -10.57 -10.23
N ILE A 131 9.69 -9.68 -10.16
CA ILE A 131 9.22 -8.85 -11.28
C ILE A 131 10.36 -7.99 -11.85
N ASN A 132 11.32 -7.55 -11.02
CA ASN A 132 12.48 -6.80 -11.49
C ASN A 132 13.34 -7.55 -12.52
N ASN A 133 13.23 -8.87 -12.55
CA ASN A 133 14.02 -9.74 -13.42
C ASN A 133 13.27 -10.20 -14.67
N LEU A 134 12.03 -9.75 -14.88
CA LEU A 134 11.26 -10.10 -16.08
C LEU A 134 11.91 -9.46 -17.32
N PRO A 135 12.15 -10.23 -18.39
CA PRO A 135 12.65 -9.68 -19.63
C PRO A 135 11.64 -8.68 -20.21
N ASP A 136 12.12 -7.61 -20.80
CA ASP A 136 11.32 -6.53 -21.39
C ASP A 136 10.37 -5.82 -20.41
N SER A 137 10.64 -5.90 -19.10
CA SER A 137 9.79 -5.26 -18.10
C SER A 137 9.89 -3.74 -18.21
N LYS A 138 8.81 -3.11 -18.64
CA LYS A 138 8.61 -1.65 -18.54
C LYS A 138 8.12 -1.26 -17.15
N HIS A 139 8.29 -2.17 -16.17
CA HIS A 139 7.85 -1.92 -14.82
C HIS A 139 8.83 -0.99 -14.09
N PRO A 140 8.32 -0.08 -13.25
CA PRO A 140 9.17 0.67 -12.33
C PRO A 140 9.97 -0.28 -11.45
N LYS A 141 11.15 0.17 -11.02
CA LYS A 141 11.97 -0.60 -10.10
C LYS A 141 11.24 -0.83 -8.79
N ILE A 142 11.28 -2.06 -8.30
CA ILE A 142 10.64 -2.48 -7.07
C ILE A 142 11.71 -2.64 -5.97
N HIS A 143 11.48 -1.99 -4.84
CA HIS A 143 12.26 -2.10 -3.62
C HIS A 143 11.43 -2.79 -2.55
N ALA A 144 12.06 -3.51 -1.64
CA ALA A 144 11.39 -4.07 -0.47
C ALA A 144 11.85 -3.32 0.78
N GLY A 145 10.90 -2.97 1.65
CA GLY A 145 11.25 -2.28 2.88
C GLY A 145 10.08 -2.01 3.81
N GLN A 146 10.37 -1.35 4.93
CA GLN A 146 9.38 -0.95 5.90
C GLN A 146 8.53 0.20 5.37
N ILE A 147 7.21 0.09 5.51
CA ILE A 147 6.27 1.19 5.29
C ILE A 147 5.80 1.69 6.65
N VAL A 148 5.90 2.99 6.88
CA VAL A 148 5.43 3.64 8.09
C VAL A 148 4.13 4.40 7.80
N SER A 149 3.10 4.22 8.62
CA SER A 149 1.77 4.81 8.39
C SER A 149 1.31 5.67 9.56
N GLY A 150 0.57 6.74 9.27
CA GLY A 150 -0.05 7.58 10.28
C GLY A 150 -1.08 8.54 9.69
N GLU A 151 -1.76 9.34 10.53
CA GLU A 151 -2.77 10.30 10.07
C GLU A 151 -2.16 11.63 9.56
N TRP A 152 -0.89 11.62 9.17
CA TRP A 152 -0.21 12.81 8.68
C TRP A 152 0.07 12.71 7.18
N PHE A 153 -0.32 13.75 6.45
CA PHE A 153 0.26 14.01 5.15
C PHE A 153 1.68 14.59 5.35
N VAL A 154 2.69 13.78 5.06
CA VAL A 154 4.09 14.15 5.30
C VAL A 154 4.61 15.01 4.15
N ASP A 155 4.46 16.31 4.31
CA ASP A 155 4.73 17.32 3.28
C ASP A 155 6.02 18.15 3.54
N SER A 156 6.82 17.79 4.54
CA SER A 156 8.04 18.55 4.88
C SER A 156 9.22 17.67 5.26
N LYS A 157 10.43 18.20 5.03
CA LYS A 157 11.67 17.54 5.46
C LYS A 157 11.70 17.33 6.97
N GLU A 158 11.20 18.29 7.73
CA GLU A 158 11.15 18.26 9.19
C GLU A 158 10.29 17.11 9.67
N LYS A 159 9.07 16.97 9.14
CA LYS A 159 8.17 15.86 9.48
C LYS A 159 8.80 14.51 9.09
N MET A 160 9.38 14.41 7.89
CA MET A 160 10.05 13.18 7.48
C MET A 160 11.23 12.84 8.38
N ARG A 161 12.05 13.82 8.75
CA ARG A 161 13.19 13.60 9.66
C ARG A 161 12.74 13.13 11.04
N SER A 162 11.68 13.72 11.60
CA SER A 162 11.15 13.28 12.90
C SER A 162 10.64 11.85 12.88
N ILE A 163 10.07 11.40 11.76
CA ILE A 163 9.68 9.99 11.56
C ILE A 163 10.93 9.10 11.51
N LEU A 164 11.96 9.52 10.75
CA LEU A 164 13.18 8.74 10.57
C LEU A 164 14.05 8.66 11.84
N GLU A 165 13.87 9.56 12.82
CA GLU A 165 14.48 9.42 14.14
C GLU A 165 14.05 8.13 14.85
N HIS A 166 12.80 7.70 14.66
CA HIS A 166 12.28 6.46 15.22
C HIS A 166 12.37 5.28 14.24
N PHE A 167 12.31 5.55 12.94
CA PHE A 167 12.29 4.54 11.87
C PHE A 167 13.37 4.79 10.82
N PRO A 168 14.65 4.65 11.17
CA PRO A 168 15.76 5.05 10.29
C PRO A 168 15.87 4.22 9.00
N HIS A 169 15.18 3.08 8.92
CA HIS A 169 15.15 2.19 7.75
C HIS A 169 13.80 2.21 7.00
N ALA A 170 12.93 3.19 7.31
CA ALA A 170 11.68 3.34 6.57
C ALA A 170 11.96 3.66 5.10
N MET A 171 11.25 2.98 4.20
CA MET A 171 11.35 3.19 2.75
C MET A 171 10.22 4.07 2.21
N ALA A 172 9.02 3.98 2.80
CA ALA A 172 7.88 4.78 2.37
C ALA A 172 7.02 5.20 3.56
N VAL A 173 6.31 6.31 3.40
CA VAL A 173 5.33 6.84 4.36
C VAL A 173 3.98 6.99 3.69
N ASP A 174 2.94 6.48 4.34
CA ASP A 174 1.55 6.57 3.88
C ASP A 174 0.57 6.79 5.03
N MET A 175 -0.73 6.63 4.76
CA MET A 175 -1.77 6.84 5.77
C MET A 175 -2.64 5.60 6.03
N GLU A 176 -2.43 4.47 5.33
CA GLU A 176 -3.35 3.32 5.36
C GLU A 176 -2.70 1.95 5.56
N SER A 177 -1.48 1.72 5.04
CA SER A 177 -0.90 0.38 4.99
C SER A 177 -0.90 -0.33 6.34
N CYS A 178 -0.51 0.36 7.40
CA CYS A 178 -0.39 -0.26 8.72
C CYS A 178 -1.76 -0.63 9.32
N SER A 179 -2.80 0.19 9.15
CA SER A 179 -4.14 -0.10 9.67
C SER A 179 -4.81 -1.25 8.91
N ILE A 180 -4.58 -1.37 7.60
CA ILE A 180 -5.02 -2.54 6.83
C ILE A 180 -4.23 -3.78 7.29
N ALA A 181 -2.91 -3.66 7.46
CA ALA A 181 -2.05 -4.76 7.93
C ALA A 181 -2.47 -5.24 9.34
N GLN A 182 -2.75 -4.32 10.27
CA GLN A 182 -3.26 -4.65 11.60
C GLN A 182 -4.61 -5.38 11.53
N THR A 183 -5.53 -4.90 10.70
CA THR A 183 -6.84 -5.55 10.50
C THR A 183 -6.64 -6.96 9.97
N CYS A 184 -5.81 -7.14 8.94
CA CYS A 184 -5.49 -8.44 8.38
C CYS A 184 -4.83 -9.37 9.40
N HIS A 185 -3.95 -8.84 10.27
CA HIS A 185 -3.35 -9.61 11.36
C HIS A 185 -4.42 -10.14 12.35
N ILE A 186 -5.38 -9.28 12.75
CA ILE A 186 -6.47 -9.67 13.65
C ILE A 186 -7.35 -10.75 13.01
N TYR A 187 -7.66 -10.62 11.72
CA TYR A 187 -8.47 -11.56 10.95
C TYR A 187 -7.70 -12.78 10.44
N LYS A 188 -6.37 -12.82 10.64
CA LYS A 188 -5.47 -13.88 10.14
C LYS A 188 -5.52 -14.05 8.63
N THR A 189 -5.72 -12.95 7.90
CA THR A 189 -5.70 -12.89 6.45
C THR A 189 -4.33 -12.41 5.99
N PRO A 190 -3.66 -13.08 5.04
CA PRO A 190 -2.40 -12.61 4.47
C PRO A 190 -2.52 -11.19 3.88
N PHE A 191 -1.45 -10.40 4.00
CA PHE A 191 -1.41 -9.01 3.58
C PHE A 191 -0.11 -8.64 2.89
N ILE A 192 -0.21 -7.76 1.89
CA ILE A 192 0.94 -7.08 1.26
C ILE A 192 0.55 -5.66 0.87
N SER A 193 1.48 -4.72 0.92
CA SER A 193 1.29 -3.36 0.42
C SER A 193 2.26 -3.05 -0.71
N PHE A 194 1.74 -2.40 -1.76
CA PHE A 194 2.49 -1.80 -2.88
C PHE A 194 2.30 -0.30 -2.87
N ARG A 195 3.39 0.45 -2.77
CA ARG A 195 3.37 1.92 -2.78
C ARG A 195 4.21 2.47 -3.91
N ILE A 196 3.58 3.20 -4.81
CA ILE A 196 4.25 3.95 -5.88
C ILE A 196 4.72 5.26 -5.28
N ILE A 197 5.99 5.58 -5.42
CA ILE A 197 6.56 6.81 -4.87
C ILE A 197 6.06 8.00 -5.68
N SER A 198 5.26 8.87 -5.07
CA SER A 198 4.73 10.09 -5.67
C SER A 198 5.67 11.29 -5.54
N ASP A 199 6.41 11.30 -4.44
CA ASP A 199 7.35 12.36 -4.07
C ASP A 199 8.36 11.84 -3.05
N VAL A 200 9.44 12.57 -2.85
CA VAL A 200 10.44 12.28 -1.81
C VAL A 200 10.57 13.52 -0.93
N PRO A 201 9.91 13.57 0.25
CA PRO A 201 9.88 14.76 1.11
C PRO A 201 11.26 15.29 1.54
N LEU A 202 12.27 14.45 1.53
CA LEU A 202 13.66 14.84 1.81
C LEU A 202 14.32 15.65 0.69
N LYS A 203 13.79 15.60 -0.56
CA LYS A 203 14.26 16.38 -1.70
C LYS A 203 13.63 17.79 -1.74
N ASP A 204 14.30 18.76 -2.35
CA ASP A 204 13.83 20.17 -2.36
C ASP A 204 12.61 20.43 -3.26
N THR A 205 12.32 19.52 -4.18
CA THR A 205 11.29 19.65 -5.21
C THR A 205 10.00 18.88 -4.91
N LYS A 206 9.78 18.46 -3.67
CA LYS A 206 8.75 17.52 -3.27
C LYS A 206 7.31 17.92 -3.65
N ALA A 207 6.91 19.17 -3.39
CA ALA A 207 5.55 19.63 -3.70
C ALA A 207 5.30 19.59 -5.22
N GLN A 208 6.27 20.03 -6.02
CA GLN A 208 6.20 19.94 -7.47
C GLN A 208 6.18 18.47 -7.93
N GLN A 209 6.97 17.59 -7.30
CA GLN A 209 6.98 16.16 -7.62
C GLN A 209 5.60 15.54 -7.43
N TYR A 210 4.91 15.81 -6.33
CA TYR A 210 3.56 15.28 -6.07
C TYR A 210 2.55 15.72 -7.13
N PHE A 211 2.51 17.02 -7.46
CA PHE A 211 1.60 17.53 -8.48
C PHE A 211 1.96 17.00 -9.88
N ASP A 212 3.25 16.99 -10.22
CA ASP A 212 3.74 16.47 -11.51
C ASP A 212 3.49 14.97 -11.64
N PHE A 213 3.58 14.20 -10.53
CA PHE A 213 3.26 12.78 -10.51
C PHE A 213 1.82 12.56 -10.99
N TRP A 214 0.85 13.23 -10.39
CA TRP A 214 -0.55 13.09 -10.78
C TRP A 214 -0.85 13.58 -12.20
N ALA A 215 -0.13 14.59 -12.67
CA ALA A 215 -0.24 15.07 -14.05
C ALA A 215 0.38 14.10 -15.06
N LYS A 216 1.41 13.35 -14.66
CA LYS A 216 2.17 12.42 -15.49
C LYS A 216 1.87 10.95 -15.18
N MET A 217 0.99 10.67 -14.22
CA MET A 217 0.63 9.30 -13.85
C MET A 217 0.00 8.63 -15.07
N ALA A 218 0.91 8.12 -15.89
CA ALA A 218 0.59 7.47 -17.15
C ALA A 218 -0.10 6.14 -16.87
N GLU A 219 -0.83 5.65 -17.85
CA GLU A 219 -1.20 4.26 -17.97
C GLU A 219 0.02 3.38 -17.64
N GLY A 220 -0.09 2.53 -16.64
CA GLY A 220 0.98 1.59 -16.27
C GLY A 220 1.61 1.77 -14.90
N SER A 221 1.31 2.85 -14.17
CA SER A 221 1.85 3.02 -12.79
C SER A 221 1.48 1.86 -11.86
N PHE A 222 0.35 1.21 -12.10
CA PHE A 222 -0.12 0.04 -11.34
C PHE A 222 0.18 -1.31 -12.01
N ASN A 223 0.96 -1.34 -13.10
CA ASN A 223 1.32 -2.59 -13.79
C ASN A 223 2.12 -3.55 -12.91
N VAL A 224 2.84 -3.04 -11.91
CA VAL A 224 3.51 -3.89 -10.90
C VAL A 224 2.48 -4.73 -10.14
N THR A 225 1.37 -4.12 -9.71
CA THR A 225 0.29 -4.86 -9.04
C THR A 225 -0.31 -5.92 -9.97
N LYS A 226 -0.51 -5.59 -11.25
CA LYS A 226 -0.97 -6.56 -12.25
C LYS A 226 0.01 -7.72 -12.43
N ALA A 227 1.29 -7.41 -12.65
CA ALA A 227 2.32 -8.44 -12.84
C ALA A 227 2.45 -9.35 -11.60
N PHE A 228 2.33 -8.78 -10.41
CA PHE A 228 2.30 -9.56 -9.17
C PHE A 228 1.11 -10.51 -9.15
N LEU A 229 -0.10 -10.02 -9.45
CA LEU A 229 -1.32 -10.85 -9.47
C LEU A 229 -1.24 -11.98 -10.52
N GLU A 230 -0.62 -11.73 -11.66
CA GLU A 230 -0.40 -12.73 -12.71
C GLU A 230 0.66 -13.78 -12.32
N SER A 231 1.49 -13.48 -11.31
CA SER A 231 2.51 -14.41 -10.78
C SER A 231 2.00 -15.30 -9.64
N LEU A 232 0.79 -15.04 -9.13
CA LEU A 232 0.15 -15.85 -8.07
C LEU A 232 -0.53 -17.08 -8.63
#